data_f87d9928c0f7d579dddd84f693266b95
#
_entry.id   f87d9928c0f7d579dddd84f693266b95
#
_cell.length_a   1.000
_cell.length_b   1.000
_cell.length_c   1.000
_cell.angle_alpha   90.00
_cell.angle_beta   90.00
_cell.angle_gamma   90.00
#
_symmetry.space_group_name_H-M   'P 1'
#
loop_
_entity.id
_entity.type
_entity.pdbx_description
1 polymer ?
#
loop_
_entity_poly.entity_id
_entity_poly.type
_entity_poly.pdbx_seq_one_letter_code
_entity_poly.pdbx_strand_id
1 'polypeptide(L)'
;MAAKKPRTPEEAIRQRRDQLAAKAENRSLLLRVVLIAVVCWGFFHYLFLITQVKGMDMFPAVKDGDLAIVFRLQQEYAKNDVIVYRTETGLKFGRIVARATDNVTIDDSGSLTVNGTTQTGEILYPTYPEVDSSLAYPYQVPENSVFVLGDYRTRSTDSRLYGAISLDQVEGKVITILRRRGL
;
A
#
# COMPACT_ATOMS: atom_id res chain seq x y z
N MET A 1 34.60 9.92 34.84
CA MET A 1 35.92 9.33 35.15
C MET A 1 36.99 10.21 34.50
N ALA A 2 37.78 10.95 35.25
CA ALA A 2 38.85 11.80 34.70
C ALA A 2 40.03 10.92 34.23
N ALA A 3 40.43 11.09 32.99
CA ALA A 3 41.61 10.36 32.44
C ALA A 3 42.86 10.71 33.19
N LYS A 4 43.51 9.70 33.76
CA LYS A 4 44.73 9.86 34.56
C LYS A 4 45.88 10.36 33.65
N LYS A 5 46.51 11.49 33.98
CA LYS A 5 47.59 12.09 33.23
C LYS A 5 48.78 11.11 33.16
N PRO A 6 49.38 10.85 31.98
CA PRO A 6 50.50 9.90 31.85
C PRO A 6 51.74 10.36 32.62
N ARG A 7 52.43 9.44 33.29
CA ARG A 7 53.63 9.72 34.11
C ARG A 7 54.94 9.56 33.36
N THR A 8 54.95 8.81 32.26
CA THR A 8 56.15 8.60 31.43
C THR A 8 55.86 8.86 29.94
N PRO A 9 56.86 9.18 29.13
CA PRO A 9 56.66 9.35 27.68
C PRO A 9 56.10 8.10 26.99
N GLU A 10 56.47 6.92 27.42
CA GLU A 10 55.96 5.65 26.89
C GLU A 10 54.46 5.45 27.20
N GLU A 11 54.03 5.79 28.36
CA GLU A 11 52.62 5.77 28.75
C GLU A 11 51.77 6.75 27.92
N ALA A 12 52.34 7.91 27.61
CA ALA A 12 51.69 8.90 26.75
C ALA A 12 51.52 8.39 25.31
N ILE A 13 52.51 7.72 24.76
CA ILE A 13 52.46 7.10 23.42
C ILE A 13 51.40 5.97 23.39
N ARG A 14 51.40 5.13 24.41
CA ARG A 14 50.42 4.04 24.55
C ARG A 14 49.02 4.57 24.64
N GLN A 15 48.73 5.54 25.52
CA GLN A 15 47.43 6.18 25.62
C GLN A 15 46.93 6.79 24.30
N ARG A 16 47.85 7.43 23.55
CA ARG A 16 47.48 7.98 22.23
C ARG A 16 47.16 6.91 21.21
N ARG A 17 47.89 5.81 21.17
CA ARG A 17 47.63 4.66 20.29
C ARG A 17 46.24 4.03 20.66
N ASP A 18 45.98 3.82 21.93
CA ASP A 18 44.72 3.23 22.40
C ASP A 18 43.53 4.13 22.08
N GLN A 19 43.71 5.46 22.23
CA GLN A 19 42.65 6.42 21.86
C GLN A 19 42.39 6.46 20.34
N LEU A 20 43.48 6.34 19.52
CA LEU A 20 43.33 6.29 18.06
C LEU A 20 42.72 4.97 17.60
N ALA A 21 43.08 3.84 18.22
CA ALA A 21 42.50 2.55 17.97
C ALA A 21 41.01 2.54 18.33
N ALA A 22 40.62 3.02 19.53
CA ALA A 22 39.25 3.13 19.96
C ALA A 22 38.40 4.05 19.05
N LYS A 23 38.97 5.16 18.58
CA LYS A 23 38.31 6.03 17.59
C LYS A 23 38.12 5.33 16.24
N ALA A 24 39.09 4.55 15.79
CA ALA A 24 39.01 3.79 14.53
C ALA A 24 37.95 2.67 14.66
N GLU A 25 37.94 1.95 15.76
CA GLU A 25 36.92 0.92 16.06
C GLU A 25 35.51 1.51 16.13
N ASN A 26 35.32 2.61 16.86
CA ASN A 26 34.01 3.28 16.94
C ASN A 26 33.55 3.79 15.58
N ARG A 27 34.46 4.33 14.76
CA ARG A 27 34.15 4.76 13.39
C ARG A 27 33.75 3.57 12.51
N SER A 28 34.46 2.45 12.60
CA SER A 28 34.13 1.23 11.87
C SER A 28 32.76 0.67 12.28
N LEU A 29 32.47 0.64 13.58
CA LEU A 29 31.19 0.22 14.11
C LEU A 29 30.05 1.15 13.64
N LEU A 30 30.24 2.45 13.71
CA LEU A 30 29.27 3.43 13.21
C LEU A 30 28.99 3.27 11.72
N LEU A 31 30.04 3.06 10.91
CA LEU A 31 29.86 2.80 9.47
C LEU A 31 29.05 1.52 9.21
N ARG A 32 29.28 0.45 9.98
CA ARG A 32 28.50 -0.81 9.86
C ARG A 32 27.04 -0.60 10.24
N VAL A 33 26.79 0.12 11.33
CA VAL A 33 25.42 0.43 11.77
C VAL A 33 24.69 1.27 10.73
N VAL A 34 25.34 2.30 10.19
CA VAL A 34 24.76 3.12 9.12
C VAL A 34 24.50 2.29 7.87
N LEU A 35 25.44 1.42 7.47
CA LEU A 35 25.23 0.55 6.32
C LEU A 35 24.00 -0.38 6.51
N ILE A 36 23.89 -1.01 7.67
CA ILE A 36 22.75 -1.87 8.00
C ILE A 36 21.45 -1.05 7.97
N ALA A 37 21.45 0.14 8.56
CA ALA A 37 20.28 1.01 8.58
C ALA A 37 19.84 1.40 7.16
N VAL A 38 20.78 1.73 6.27
CA VAL A 38 20.48 2.05 4.86
C VAL A 38 19.94 0.83 4.11
N VAL A 39 20.52 -0.35 4.32
CA VAL A 39 20.05 -1.59 3.71
C VAL A 39 18.64 -1.93 4.21
N CYS A 40 18.40 -1.88 5.50
CA CYS A 40 17.08 -2.10 6.08
C CYS A 40 16.05 -1.09 5.55
N TRP A 41 16.41 0.19 5.52
CA TRP A 41 15.53 1.24 5.00
C TRP A 41 15.16 0.99 3.54
N GLY A 42 16.14 0.66 2.68
CA GLY A 42 15.92 0.35 1.27
C GLY A 42 15.02 -0.89 1.10
N PHE A 43 15.26 -1.94 1.91
CA PHE A 43 14.45 -3.16 1.90
C PHE A 43 13.00 -2.88 2.28
N PHE A 44 12.76 -2.14 3.38
CA PHE A 44 11.40 -1.78 3.79
C PHE A 44 10.71 -0.87 2.77
N HIS A 45 11.43 0.08 2.18
CA HIS A 45 10.90 0.96 1.15
C HIS A 45 10.49 0.19 -0.13
N TYR A 46 11.23 -0.86 -0.47
CA TYR A 46 10.89 -1.74 -1.59
C TYR A 46 9.67 -2.61 -1.32
N LEU A 47 9.54 -3.12 -0.08
CA LEU A 47 8.45 -4.01 0.32
C LEU A 47 7.14 -3.28 0.57
N PHE A 48 7.20 -2.10 1.14
CA PHE A 48 6.02 -1.38 1.60
C PHE A 48 5.92 0.01 0.98
N LEU A 49 4.71 0.37 0.59
CA LEU A 49 4.34 1.73 0.24
C LEU A 49 3.49 2.29 1.37
N ILE A 50 3.92 3.42 1.93
CA ILE A 50 3.11 4.18 2.90
C ILE A 50 2.54 5.38 2.14
N THR A 51 1.21 5.45 2.07
CA THR A 51 0.53 6.51 1.33
C THR A 51 -0.69 7.02 2.08
N GLN A 52 -0.99 8.29 1.90
CA GLN A 52 -2.19 8.89 2.46
C GLN A 52 -3.36 8.68 1.52
N VAL A 53 -4.49 8.25 2.08
CA VAL A 53 -5.75 8.12 1.35
C VAL A 53 -6.26 9.50 0.99
N LYS A 54 -6.59 9.68 -0.29
CA LYS A 54 -7.21 10.90 -0.81
C LYS A 54 -8.58 10.57 -1.34
N GLY A 55 -9.57 11.35 -0.91
CA GLY A 55 -10.95 11.17 -1.33
C GLY A 55 -11.74 10.21 -0.45
N MET A 56 -12.99 10.00 -0.84
CA MET A 56 -13.99 9.27 -0.05
C MET A 56 -14.41 7.96 -0.70
N ASP A 57 -13.74 7.52 -1.77
CA ASP A 57 -14.16 6.37 -2.58
C ASP A 57 -14.32 5.07 -1.76
N MET A 58 -13.57 4.94 -0.68
CA MET A 58 -13.57 3.77 0.21
C MET A 58 -14.31 3.99 1.54
N PHE A 59 -15.09 5.08 1.65
CA PHE A 59 -15.91 5.29 2.84
C PHE A 59 -17.00 4.20 2.98
N PRO A 60 -17.30 3.69 4.18
CA PRO A 60 -16.76 4.06 5.50
C PRO A 60 -15.49 3.28 5.91
N ALA A 61 -15.06 2.29 5.13
CA ALA A 61 -13.94 1.42 5.49
C ALA A 61 -12.64 2.20 5.64
N VAL A 62 -12.39 3.13 4.70
CA VAL A 62 -11.22 4.02 4.70
C VAL A 62 -11.69 5.45 4.49
N LYS A 63 -11.13 6.40 5.22
CA LYS A 63 -11.50 7.82 5.16
C LYS A 63 -10.38 8.66 4.56
N ASP A 64 -10.78 9.81 4.02
CA ASP A 64 -9.82 10.81 3.59
C ASP A 64 -8.86 11.20 4.71
N GLY A 65 -7.57 11.24 4.40
CA GLY A 65 -6.53 11.57 5.36
C GLY A 65 -5.98 10.39 6.16
N ASP A 66 -6.59 9.20 6.10
CA ASP A 66 -6.05 7.99 6.71
C ASP A 66 -4.70 7.61 6.06
N LEU A 67 -3.81 6.98 6.83
CA LEU A 67 -2.53 6.45 6.32
C LEU A 67 -2.69 4.96 6.05
N ALA A 68 -2.42 4.56 4.81
CA ALA A 68 -2.43 3.16 4.40
C ALA A 68 -1.01 2.61 4.29
N ILE A 69 -0.80 1.42 4.84
CA ILE A 69 0.40 0.62 4.64
C ILE A 69 0.05 -0.45 3.61
N VAL A 70 0.76 -0.43 2.50
CA VAL A 70 0.52 -1.25 1.31
C VAL A 70 1.70 -2.19 1.12
N PHE A 71 1.43 -3.48 0.96
CA PHE A 71 2.44 -4.48 0.63
C PHE A 71 2.55 -4.62 -0.89
N ARG A 72 3.74 -4.37 -1.43
CA ARG A 72 3.98 -4.26 -2.88
C ARG A 72 4.30 -5.57 -3.58
N LEU A 73 4.81 -6.55 -2.87
CA LEU A 73 5.23 -7.82 -3.47
C LEU A 73 4.11 -8.87 -3.53
N GLN A 74 2.85 -8.44 -3.38
CA GLN A 74 1.71 -9.33 -3.54
C GLN A 74 1.57 -9.73 -5.01
N GLN A 75 1.62 -11.03 -5.31
CA GLN A 75 1.46 -11.56 -6.67
C GLN A 75 0.04 -12.06 -6.94
N GLU A 76 -0.64 -12.53 -5.90
CA GLU A 76 -1.99 -13.04 -5.99
C GLU A 76 -2.95 -12.21 -5.14
N TYR A 77 -4.00 -11.73 -5.78
CA TYR A 77 -5.04 -10.93 -5.12
C TYR A 77 -6.32 -11.75 -4.97
N ALA A 78 -6.94 -11.66 -3.80
CA ALA A 78 -8.21 -12.31 -3.50
C ALA A 78 -9.38 -11.34 -3.68
N LYS A 79 -10.60 -11.90 -3.86
CA LYS A 79 -11.84 -11.11 -3.74
C LYS A 79 -11.89 -10.49 -2.34
N ASN A 80 -12.40 -9.29 -2.25
CA ASN A 80 -12.48 -8.43 -1.06
C ASN A 80 -11.15 -7.80 -0.61
N ASP A 81 -10.01 -8.09 -1.25
CA ASP A 81 -8.78 -7.36 -0.97
C ASP A 81 -8.94 -5.88 -1.35
N VAL A 82 -8.45 -5.01 -0.48
CA VAL A 82 -8.31 -3.59 -0.78
C VAL A 82 -6.93 -3.38 -1.38
N ILE A 83 -6.90 -2.78 -2.56
CA ILE A 83 -5.66 -2.50 -3.30
C ILE A 83 -5.48 -1.02 -3.54
N VAL A 84 -4.23 -0.65 -3.78
CA VAL A 84 -3.85 0.65 -4.34
C VAL A 84 -3.44 0.44 -5.78
N TYR A 85 -3.99 1.22 -6.69
CA TYR A 85 -3.68 1.14 -8.11
C TYR A 85 -3.47 2.52 -8.71
N ARG A 86 -2.71 2.56 -9.79
CA ARG A 86 -2.35 3.79 -10.48
C ARG A 86 -3.34 4.10 -11.59
N THR A 87 -3.81 5.36 -11.62
CA THR A 87 -4.61 5.93 -12.70
C THR A 87 -3.87 7.15 -13.27
N GLU A 88 -4.39 7.72 -14.34
CA GLU A 88 -3.87 8.97 -14.90
C GLU A 88 -3.89 10.13 -13.89
N THR A 89 -4.85 10.13 -12.98
CA THR A 89 -5.02 11.16 -11.96
C THR A 89 -4.24 10.89 -10.67
N GLY A 90 -3.53 9.75 -10.57
CA GLY A 90 -2.73 9.37 -9.42
C GLY A 90 -3.14 8.04 -8.79
N LEU A 91 -2.77 7.84 -7.53
CA LEU A 91 -3.09 6.62 -6.80
C LEU A 91 -4.54 6.63 -6.33
N LYS A 92 -5.24 5.55 -6.59
CA LYS A 92 -6.59 5.29 -6.10
C LYS A 92 -6.63 4.03 -5.25
N PHE A 93 -7.64 3.97 -4.40
CA PHE A 93 -7.94 2.83 -3.55
C PHE A 93 -9.23 2.18 -4.03
N GLY A 94 -9.29 0.86 -3.95
CA GLY A 94 -10.53 0.15 -4.26
C GLY A 94 -10.50 -1.30 -3.80
N ARG A 95 -11.67 -1.91 -3.76
CA ARG A 95 -11.88 -3.29 -3.36
C ARG A 95 -12.04 -4.18 -4.58
N ILE A 96 -11.31 -5.28 -4.64
CA ILE A 96 -11.46 -6.28 -5.69
C ILE A 96 -12.78 -7.03 -5.48
N VAL A 97 -13.67 -6.95 -6.46
CA VAL A 97 -14.94 -7.69 -6.46
C VAL A 97 -14.91 -8.89 -7.39
N ALA A 98 -14.12 -8.81 -8.47
CA ALA A 98 -13.95 -9.91 -9.42
C ALA A 98 -12.51 -9.97 -9.93
N ARG A 99 -12.08 -11.17 -10.34
CA ARG A 99 -10.75 -11.45 -10.87
C ARG A 99 -10.82 -11.84 -12.32
N ALA A 100 -9.68 -12.06 -12.93
CA ALA A 100 -9.57 -12.56 -14.32
C ALA A 100 -10.55 -13.70 -14.58
N THR A 101 -11.21 -13.66 -15.72
CA THR A 101 -12.23 -14.60 -16.21
C THR A 101 -13.58 -14.58 -15.51
N ASP A 102 -13.74 -13.88 -14.37
CA ASP A 102 -15.04 -13.71 -13.72
C ASP A 102 -15.98 -12.85 -14.60
N ASN A 103 -17.28 -13.18 -14.55
CA ASN A 103 -18.33 -12.37 -15.16
C ASN A 103 -19.00 -11.49 -14.10
N VAL A 104 -18.96 -10.19 -14.34
CA VAL A 104 -19.59 -9.17 -13.47
C VAL A 104 -20.89 -8.71 -14.12
N THR A 105 -21.97 -8.69 -13.37
CA THR A 105 -23.25 -8.10 -13.79
C THR A 105 -23.71 -7.09 -12.74
N ILE A 106 -24.02 -5.91 -13.19
CA ILE A 106 -24.61 -4.85 -12.38
C ILE A 106 -25.94 -4.48 -13.04
N ASP A 107 -27.00 -4.53 -12.29
CA ASP A 107 -28.34 -4.22 -12.77
C ASP A 107 -28.87 -2.87 -12.30
N ASP A 108 -29.96 -2.41 -12.90
CA ASP A 108 -30.60 -1.14 -12.57
C ASP A 108 -31.26 -1.14 -11.18
N SER A 109 -31.38 -2.31 -10.53
CA SER A 109 -31.84 -2.39 -9.14
C SER A 109 -30.74 -2.09 -8.13
N GLY A 110 -29.50 -1.96 -8.59
CA GLY A 110 -28.33 -1.73 -7.75
C GLY A 110 -27.72 -3.02 -7.20
N SER A 111 -28.05 -4.16 -7.81
CA SER A 111 -27.51 -5.46 -7.43
C SER A 111 -26.25 -5.78 -8.24
N LEU A 112 -25.22 -6.25 -7.54
CA LEU A 112 -23.98 -6.74 -8.12
C LEU A 112 -23.92 -8.26 -8.03
N THR A 113 -23.74 -8.92 -9.16
CA THR A 113 -23.50 -10.36 -9.22
C THR A 113 -22.16 -10.67 -9.85
N VAL A 114 -21.48 -11.67 -9.33
CA VAL A 114 -20.23 -12.19 -9.89
C VAL A 114 -20.41 -13.69 -10.11
N ASN A 115 -20.26 -14.12 -11.36
CA ASN A 115 -20.53 -15.51 -11.81
C ASN A 115 -21.92 -16.01 -11.37
N GLY A 116 -22.93 -15.15 -11.48
CA GLY A 116 -24.30 -15.46 -11.09
C GLY A 116 -24.59 -15.46 -9.59
N THR A 117 -23.57 -15.19 -8.76
CA THR A 117 -23.75 -15.10 -7.30
C THR A 117 -23.85 -13.65 -6.87
N THR A 118 -24.96 -13.28 -6.24
CA THR A 118 -25.17 -11.92 -5.71
C THR A 118 -24.15 -11.64 -4.61
N GLN A 119 -23.49 -10.51 -4.71
CA GLN A 119 -22.55 -10.06 -3.70
C GLN A 119 -23.31 -9.41 -2.55
N THR A 120 -23.56 -10.21 -1.51
CA THR A 120 -24.13 -9.76 -0.25
C THR A 120 -22.99 -9.58 0.75
N GLY A 121 -22.46 -8.38 0.87
CA GLY A 121 -21.39 -8.08 1.82
C GLY A 121 -21.78 -6.92 2.73
N GLU A 122 -20.85 -6.48 3.56
CA GLU A 122 -20.98 -5.28 4.43
C GLU A 122 -21.06 -3.96 3.62
N ILE A 123 -21.49 -4.04 2.35
CA ILE A 123 -21.56 -2.91 1.46
C ILE A 123 -22.86 -2.18 1.72
N LEU A 124 -22.75 -0.99 2.28
CA LEU A 124 -23.90 -0.18 2.71
C LEU A 124 -24.65 0.48 1.55
N TYR A 125 -24.06 0.52 0.36
CA TYR A 125 -24.58 1.28 -0.77
C TYR A 125 -24.91 0.37 -1.95
N PRO A 126 -26.03 0.62 -2.66
CA PRO A 126 -26.34 -0.10 -3.88
C PRO A 126 -25.30 0.21 -4.97
N THR A 127 -25.08 -0.75 -5.86
CA THR A 127 -24.10 -0.65 -6.94
C THR A 127 -24.85 -0.47 -8.26
N TYR A 128 -24.92 0.75 -8.77
CA TYR A 128 -25.53 1.04 -10.06
C TYR A 128 -24.48 1.03 -11.18
N PRO A 129 -24.91 0.72 -12.44
CA PRO A 129 -24.09 1.00 -13.60
C PRO A 129 -23.74 2.50 -13.67
N GLU A 130 -22.57 2.82 -14.20
CA GLU A 130 -22.18 4.23 -14.40
C GLU A 130 -22.77 4.76 -15.69
N VAL A 131 -23.44 5.90 -15.64
CA VAL A 131 -24.22 6.46 -16.78
C VAL A 131 -23.31 6.81 -17.96
N ASP A 132 -22.12 7.33 -17.68
CA ASP A 132 -21.14 7.75 -18.70
C ASP A 132 -20.18 6.62 -19.13
N SER A 133 -20.50 5.37 -18.75
CA SER A 133 -19.65 4.22 -19.07
C SER A 133 -20.05 3.61 -20.41
N SER A 134 -19.05 3.19 -21.17
CA SER A 134 -19.23 2.34 -22.36
C SER A 134 -19.29 0.84 -22.06
N LEU A 135 -19.27 0.46 -20.77
CA LEU A 135 -19.26 -0.94 -20.35
C LEU A 135 -20.64 -1.59 -20.51
N ALA A 136 -20.67 -2.71 -21.21
CA ALA A 136 -21.85 -3.56 -21.30
C ALA A 136 -21.78 -4.67 -20.26
N TYR A 137 -22.90 -4.95 -19.60
CA TYR A 137 -23.04 -6.07 -18.68
C TYR A 137 -23.82 -7.22 -19.34
N PRO A 138 -23.47 -8.51 -19.12
CA PRO A 138 -22.38 -8.97 -18.25
C PRO A 138 -20.98 -8.62 -18.80
N TYR A 139 -20.10 -8.15 -17.91
CA TYR A 139 -18.73 -7.79 -18.23
C TYR A 139 -17.78 -8.91 -17.82
N GLN A 140 -17.05 -9.49 -18.77
CA GLN A 140 -16.02 -10.47 -18.46
C GLN A 140 -14.70 -9.77 -18.16
N VAL A 141 -14.14 -10.06 -16.98
CA VAL A 141 -12.85 -9.49 -16.55
C VAL A 141 -11.73 -10.11 -17.41
N PRO A 142 -10.91 -9.30 -18.10
CA PRO A 142 -9.80 -9.79 -18.90
C PRO A 142 -8.75 -10.53 -18.08
N GLU A 143 -7.92 -11.33 -18.73
CA GLU A 143 -6.74 -11.93 -18.12
C GLU A 143 -5.81 -10.84 -17.56
N ASN A 144 -5.05 -11.16 -16.52
CA ASN A 144 -4.14 -10.25 -15.83
C ASN A 144 -4.82 -8.95 -15.33
N SER A 145 -6.11 -9.01 -15.04
CA SER A 145 -6.89 -7.84 -14.60
C SER A 145 -7.81 -8.18 -13.44
N VAL A 146 -8.23 -7.14 -12.73
CA VAL A 146 -9.20 -7.23 -11.64
C VAL A 146 -10.28 -6.16 -11.81
N PHE A 147 -11.50 -6.49 -11.39
CA PHE A 147 -12.59 -5.53 -11.35
C PHE A 147 -12.68 -4.96 -9.93
N VAL A 148 -12.52 -3.66 -9.82
CA VAL A 148 -12.32 -2.95 -8.56
C VAL A 148 -13.42 -1.94 -8.36
N LEU A 149 -14.05 -1.96 -7.20
CA LEU A 149 -15.07 -0.98 -6.82
C LEU A 149 -14.66 -0.23 -5.55
N GLY A 150 -15.09 1.02 -5.46
CA GLY A 150 -15.05 1.75 -4.21
C GLY A 150 -16.13 1.24 -3.24
N ASP A 151 -15.90 1.32 -1.94
CA ASP A 151 -16.91 0.96 -0.94
C ASP A 151 -18.04 1.99 -0.89
N TYR A 152 -17.75 3.25 -1.23
CA TYR A 152 -18.77 4.30 -1.39
C TYR A 152 -19.38 4.25 -2.81
N ARG A 153 -20.09 3.15 -3.11
CA ARG A 153 -20.63 2.81 -4.44
C ARG A 153 -21.30 3.94 -5.19
N THR A 154 -22.00 4.82 -4.50
CA THR A 154 -22.77 5.93 -5.11
C THR A 154 -21.92 7.15 -5.45
N ARG A 155 -20.65 7.18 -5.04
CA ARG A 155 -19.76 8.34 -5.27
C ARG A 155 -18.35 7.97 -5.77
N SER A 156 -18.01 6.69 -5.77
CA SER A 156 -16.69 6.26 -6.24
C SER A 156 -16.61 6.26 -7.75
N THR A 157 -15.45 6.65 -8.25
CA THR A 157 -15.08 6.52 -9.66
C THR A 157 -14.13 5.32 -9.77
N ASP A 158 -14.60 4.23 -10.33
CA ASP A 158 -13.95 2.92 -10.26
C ASP A 158 -14.11 2.13 -11.57
N SER A 159 -13.96 0.80 -11.52
CA SER A 159 -14.04 -0.06 -12.71
C SER A 159 -15.38 0.01 -13.45
N ARG A 160 -16.43 0.55 -12.88
CA ARG A 160 -17.69 0.79 -13.58
C ARG A 160 -17.54 1.81 -14.70
N LEU A 161 -16.60 2.75 -14.52
CA LEU A 161 -16.31 3.77 -15.54
C LEU A 161 -15.16 3.36 -16.45
N TYR A 162 -14.07 2.84 -15.88
CA TYR A 162 -12.82 2.59 -16.62
C TYR A 162 -12.67 1.18 -17.16
N GLY A 163 -13.52 0.23 -16.71
CA GLY A 163 -13.30 -1.18 -16.93
C GLY A 163 -12.35 -1.81 -15.91
N ALA A 164 -11.93 -3.03 -16.21
CA ALA A 164 -11.01 -3.77 -15.35
C ALA A 164 -9.63 -3.08 -15.29
N ILE A 165 -9.01 -3.14 -14.10
CA ILE A 165 -7.67 -2.61 -13.84
C ILE A 165 -6.65 -3.72 -14.08
N SER A 166 -5.64 -3.47 -14.92
CA SER A 166 -4.52 -4.41 -15.11
C SER A 166 -3.73 -4.57 -13.82
N LEU A 167 -3.26 -5.79 -13.55
CA LEU A 167 -2.39 -6.06 -12.40
C LEU A 167 -1.08 -5.26 -12.45
N ASP A 168 -0.63 -4.84 -13.64
CA ASP A 168 0.54 -3.96 -13.79
C ASP A 168 0.32 -2.55 -13.24
N GLN A 169 -0.94 -2.13 -13.12
CA GLN A 169 -1.31 -0.85 -12.52
C GLN A 169 -1.45 -0.95 -10.99
N VAL A 170 -1.46 -2.16 -10.44
CA VAL A 170 -1.62 -2.37 -9.00
C VAL A 170 -0.31 -2.14 -8.28
N GLU A 171 -0.28 -1.19 -7.37
CA GLU A 171 0.89 -0.87 -6.53
C GLU A 171 1.05 -1.83 -5.36
N GLY A 172 -0.03 -2.47 -4.93
CA GLY A 172 -0.02 -3.47 -3.88
C GLY A 172 -1.33 -3.58 -3.09
N LYS A 173 -1.31 -4.48 -2.10
CA LYS A 173 -2.43 -4.76 -1.20
C LYS A 173 -2.33 -3.94 0.06
N VAL A 174 -3.42 -3.32 0.47
CA VAL A 174 -3.52 -2.63 1.76
C VAL A 174 -3.57 -3.66 2.88
N ILE A 175 -2.61 -3.62 3.78
CA ILE A 175 -2.53 -4.54 4.92
C ILE A 175 -2.97 -3.89 6.22
N THR A 176 -2.83 -2.57 6.35
CA THR A 176 -3.18 -1.83 7.55
C THR A 176 -3.54 -0.39 7.21
N ILE A 177 -4.50 0.13 7.96
CA ILE A 177 -4.93 1.52 7.88
C ILE A 177 -4.76 2.15 9.26
N LEU A 178 -3.96 3.19 9.32
CA LEU A 178 -3.77 4.02 10.50
C LEU A 178 -4.73 5.19 10.41
N ARG A 179 -5.79 5.14 11.21
CA ARG A 179 -6.82 6.18 11.21
C ARG A 179 -6.30 7.43 11.89
N ARG A 180 -6.46 8.55 11.21
CA ARG A 180 -6.27 9.85 11.84
C ARG A 180 -7.43 10.07 12.82
N ARG A 181 -7.12 10.08 14.13
CA ARG A 181 -8.09 10.57 15.10
C ARG A 181 -8.26 12.07 14.85
N GLY A 182 -9.46 12.46 14.44
CA GLY A 182 -9.82 13.89 14.43
C GLY A 182 -9.72 14.42 15.85
N LEU A 183 -8.96 15.50 16.01
CA LEU A 183 -9.06 16.40 17.16
C LEU A 183 -10.33 17.22 17.00
#